data_9b9ea863049bf9087ef1eeaece2aee74
#
_entry.id   9b9ea863049bf9087ef1eeaece2aee74
#
_cell.length_a   1.000
_cell.length_b   1.000
_cell.length_c   1.000
_cell.angle_alpha   90.00
_cell.angle_beta   90.00
_cell.angle_gamma   90.00
#
_symmetry.space_group_name_H-M   'P 1'
#
loop_
_entity.id
_entity.type
_entity.pdbx_description
1 polymer ?
#
loop_
_entity_poly.entity_id
_entity_poly.type
_entity_poly.pdbx_seq_one_letter_code
_entity_poly.pdbx_strand_id
1 'polypeptide(L)'
;MKVMGSAPERAAQVFVLATQDDPALADGWLGRYATGERTVAVLSKLSENAERLGEGLGRLQLGPANLGAFFDIEYARFPIADQITAHLAYASALIASDQFQQASDILDRLPADHPETGYVRACLATKTQRWPDVLTAVGVCTQNPRDVYLARAASLLEAWAAASLGLMQPALQAAQRVIDGKPTPTNGLAAREARVNDVLTRDALFCRALVLRHQSEDEESESVLTGIRVQWPDFQRAQVALNDRTFGLEVTDPETIASRTDKWDPSTGTSRAARDQADRDATRQEVLARAEERLAAFIGLEGPKEQIAVWRTEIEIDLLLAEQGEEVGSANENHMVFEGPPGTAKTSYARIVAEILFGL
;
A
#
# COMPACT_ATOMS: atom_id res chain seq x y z
N MET A 1 -25.21 -22.45 24.56
CA MET A 1 -24.80 -23.68 23.85
C MET A 1 -25.98 -24.59 23.50
N LYS A 2 -26.88 -24.99 24.40
CA LYS A 2 -28.04 -25.83 24.04
C LYS A 2 -28.98 -25.21 23.00
N VAL A 3 -29.14 -23.87 22.98
CA VAL A 3 -30.02 -23.17 22.04
C VAL A 3 -29.44 -23.13 20.61
N MET A 4 -28.14 -22.94 20.45
CA MET A 4 -27.51 -22.91 19.12
C MET A 4 -27.38 -24.31 18.47
N GLY A 5 -27.29 -25.37 19.26
CA GLY A 5 -27.15 -26.73 18.72
C GLY A 5 -28.45 -27.38 18.27
N SER A 6 -29.63 -26.89 18.71
CA SER A 6 -30.90 -27.55 18.41
C SER A 6 -31.84 -26.78 17.48
N ALA A 7 -31.67 -25.47 17.29
CA ALA A 7 -32.46 -24.64 16.38
C ALA A 7 -31.77 -23.30 16.14
N PRO A 8 -30.84 -23.15 15.18
CA PRO A 8 -30.11 -21.92 14.92
C PRO A 8 -31.06 -20.73 14.62
N GLU A 9 -32.17 -20.96 13.97
CA GLU A 9 -33.18 -19.91 13.70
C GLU A 9 -33.85 -19.36 14.97
N ARG A 10 -34.12 -20.22 15.95
CA ARG A 10 -34.67 -19.80 17.24
C ARG A 10 -33.64 -19.01 18.04
N ALA A 11 -32.35 -19.40 17.98
CA ALA A 11 -31.29 -18.67 18.63
C ALA A 11 -31.15 -17.26 18.04
N ALA A 12 -31.21 -17.13 16.71
CA ALA A 12 -31.17 -15.83 16.04
C ALA A 12 -32.32 -14.93 16.49
N GLN A 13 -33.58 -15.43 16.55
CA GLN A 13 -34.76 -14.67 17.01
C GLN A 13 -34.59 -14.22 18.47
N VAL A 14 -34.07 -15.07 19.36
CA VAL A 14 -33.87 -14.73 20.77
C VAL A 14 -32.85 -13.58 20.88
N PHE A 15 -31.78 -13.58 20.13
CA PHE A 15 -30.78 -12.49 20.16
C PHE A 15 -31.35 -11.19 19.56
N VAL A 16 -32.20 -11.27 18.53
CA VAL A 16 -32.90 -10.08 18.01
C VAL A 16 -33.80 -9.47 19.08
N LEU A 17 -34.61 -10.28 19.76
CA LEU A 17 -35.49 -9.79 20.86
C LEU A 17 -34.65 -9.22 22.01
N ALA A 18 -33.59 -9.88 22.40
CA ALA A 18 -32.69 -9.40 23.46
C ALA A 18 -32.10 -8.02 23.17
N THR A 19 -31.71 -7.77 21.89
CA THR A 19 -31.19 -6.46 21.47
C THR A 19 -32.27 -5.40 21.26
N GLN A 20 -33.52 -5.80 21.07
CA GLN A 20 -34.68 -4.87 21.07
C GLN A 20 -35.04 -4.44 22.50
N ASP A 21 -34.97 -5.36 23.46
CA ASP A 21 -35.25 -5.11 24.86
C ASP A 21 -34.13 -4.30 25.54
N ASP A 22 -32.88 -4.68 25.34
CA ASP A 22 -31.71 -3.92 25.78
C ASP A 22 -30.74 -3.68 24.61
N PRO A 23 -30.84 -2.54 23.90
CA PRO A 23 -29.94 -2.19 22.80
C PRO A 23 -28.46 -2.06 23.21
N ALA A 24 -28.18 -1.92 24.52
CA ALA A 24 -26.81 -1.85 25.03
C ALA A 24 -26.23 -3.23 25.44
N LEU A 25 -26.99 -4.31 25.23
CA LEU A 25 -26.55 -5.67 25.54
C LEU A 25 -25.55 -6.17 24.47
N ALA A 26 -24.26 -6.03 24.70
CA ALA A 26 -23.20 -6.46 23.78
C ALA A 26 -23.28 -7.95 23.43
N ASP A 27 -23.57 -8.82 24.43
CA ASP A 27 -23.73 -10.26 24.22
C ASP A 27 -24.88 -10.59 23.25
N GLY A 28 -25.92 -9.77 23.20
CA GLY A 28 -27.02 -9.89 22.24
C GLY A 28 -26.57 -9.63 20.81
N TRP A 29 -25.78 -8.56 20.61
CA TRP A 29 -25.22 -8.23 19.30
C TRP A 29 -24.19 -9.28 18.85
N LEU A 30 -23.34 -9.78 19.76
CA LEU A 30 -22.43 -10.88 19.46
C LEU A 30 -23.21 -12.15 19.06
N GLY A 31 -24.32 -12.44 19.73
CA GLY A 31 -25.19 -13.57 19.41
C GLY A 31 -25.83 -13.44 18.04
N ARG A 32 -26.31 -12.25 17.64
CA ARG A 32 -26.81 -11.98 16.28
C ARG A 32 -25.73 -12.25 15.23
N TYR A 33 -24.52 -11.73 15.45
CA TYR A 33 -23.39 -11.97 14.56
C TYR A 33 -23.05 -13.46 14.47
N ALA A 34 -22.98 -14.16 15.60
CA ALA A 34 -22.68 -15.61 15.67
C ALA A 34 -23.72 -16.47 14.97
N THR A 35 -25.02 -16.03 14.95
CA THR A 35 -26.12 -16.75 14.29
C THR A 35 -26.30 -16.38 12.83
N GLY A 36 -25.42 -15.54 12.27
CA GLY A 36 -25.31 -15.32 10.82
C GLY A 36 -25.61 -13.88 10.35
N GLU A 37 -26.04 -12.97 11.21
CA GLU A 37 -26.25 -11.56 10.85
C GLU A 37 -24.93 -10.78 10.82
N ARG A 38 -24.07 -11.10 9.84
CA ARG A 38 -22.71 -10.59 9.72
C ARG A 38 -22.66 -9.25 8.98
N THR A 39 -23.31 -8.23 9.55
CA THR A 39 -23.36 -6.88 8.97
C THR A 39 -22.46 -5.91 9.71
N VAL A 40 -22.03 -4.85 9.01
CA VAL A 40 -21.29 -3.72 9.61
C VAL A 40 -22.10 -3.08 10.74
N ALA A 41 -23.43 -2.97 10.58
CA ALA A 41 -24.33 -2.38 11.60
C ALA A 41 -24.34 -3.18 12.91
N VAL A 42 -24.36 -4.52 12.84
CA VAL A 42 -24.29 -5.39 14.03
C VAL A 42 -22.93 -5.24 14.72
N LEU A 43 -21.82 -5.20 13.96
CA LEU A 43 -20.50 -5.01 14.51
C LEU A 43 -20.29 -3.60 15.09
N SER A 44 -20.91 -2.57 14.50
CA SER A 44 -20.94 -1.22 15.07
C SER A 44 -21.57 -1.23 16.45
N LYS A 45 -22.78 -1.82 16.58
CA LYS A 45 -23.48 -1.91 17.85
C LYS A 45 -22.75 -2.77 18.90
N LEU A 46 -22.10 -3.85 18.46
CA LEU A 46 -21.24 -4.65 19.33
C LEU A 46 -20.04 -3.82 19.82
N SER A 47 -19.37 -3.10 18.93
CA SER A 47 -18.24 -2.25 19.26
C SER A 47 -18.61 -1.09 20.18
N GLU A 48 -19.74 -0.40 19.91
CA GLU A 48 -20.26 0.69 20.75
C GLU A 48 -20.52 0.25 22.21
N ASN A 49 -20.88 -1.00 22.41
CA ASN A 49 -21.23 -1.56 23.71
C ASN A 49 -20.21 -2.58 24.23
N ALA A 50 -19.00 -2.61 23.64
CA ALA A 50 -18.00 -3.66 23.92
C ALA A 50 -17.57 -3.73 25.40
N GLU A 51 -17.68 -2.64 26.17
CA GLU A 51 -17.41 -2.62 27.61
C GLU A 51 -18.32 -3.56 28.40
N ARG A 52 -19.53 -3.80 27.89
CA ARG A 52 -20.53 -4.70 28.52
C ARG A 52 -20.47 -6.14 28.02
N LEU A 53 -19.47 -6.45 27.18
CA LEU A 53 -19.32 -7.78 26.62
C LEU A 53 -19.00 -8.82 27.71
N GLY A 54 -19.82 -9.86 27.77
CA GLY A 54 -19.72 -10.92 28.77
C GLY A 54 -20.61 -10.73 30.00
N GLU A 55 -21.28 -9.58 30.19
CA GLU A 55 -22.15 -9.35 31.37
C GLU A 55 -23.33 -10.33 31.43
N GLY A 56 -24.00 -10.57 30.33
CA GLY A 56 -25.13 -11.49 30.25
C GLY A 56 -24.67 -12.96 30.29
N LEU A 57 -23.63 -13.27 29.53
CA LEU A 57 -23.06 -14.62 29.44
C LEU A 57 -22.41 -15.05 30.76
N GLY A 58 -21.78 -14.13 31.49
CA GLY A 58 -21.17 -14.42 32.79
C GLY A 58 -22.17 -14.90 33.84
N ARG A 59 -23.43 -14.44 33.79
CA ARG A 59 -24.52 -14.94 34.65
C ARG A 59 -24.83 -16.44 34.38
N LEU A 60 -24.50 -16.92 33.19
CA LEU A 60 -24.66 -18.31 32.78
C LEU A 60 -23.35 -19.11 32.90
N GLN A 61 -22.32 -18.53 33.50
CA GLN A 61 -20.95 -19.09 33.60
C GLN A 61 -20.33 -19.37 32.21
N LEU A 62 -20.70 -18.56 31.21
CA LEU A 62 -20.18 -18.61 29.83
C LEU A 62 -19.36 -17.34 29.55
N GLY A 63 -18.42 -17.43 28.64
CA GLY A 63 -17.74 -16.26 28.10
C GLY A 63 -18.14 -15.99 26.64
N PRO A 64 -17.81 -14.82 26.09
CA PRO A 64 -18.13 -14.46 24.70
C PRO A 64 -17.61 -15.49 23.68
N ALA A 65 -16.44 -16.07 23.89
CA ALA A 65 -15.87 -17.11 23.02
C ALA A 65 -16.77 -18.35 22.88
N ASN A 66 -17.65 -18.64 23.87
CA ASN A 66 -18.57 -19.77 23.81
C ASN A 66 -19.66 -19.63 22.74
N LEU A 67 -19.91 -18.40 22.25
CA LEU A 67 -20.83 -18.17 21.12
C LEU A 67 -20.22 -18.59 19.78
N GLY A 68 -18.91 -18.78 19.70
CA GLY A 68 -18.22 -19.23 18.49
C GLY A 68 -18.27 -18.20 17.36
N ALA A 69 -18.28 -16.93 17.72
CA ALA A 69 -18.21 -15.82 16.76
C ALA A 69 -16.76 -15.58 16.34
N PHE A 70 -16.54 -15.45 15.03
CA PHE A 70 -15.23 -15.17 14.46
C PHE A 70 -15.35 -14.13 13.35
N PHE A 71 -14.33 -13.29 13.21
CA PHE A 71 -14.14 -12.46 12.03
C PHE A 71 -12.90 -12.90 11.25
N ASP A 72 -12.95 -12.72 9.95
CA ASP A 72 -11.84 -13.02 9.05
C ASP A 72 -11.28 -11.70 8.52
N ILE A 73 -9.96 -11.61 8.41
CA ILE A 73 -9.26 -10.53 7.73
C ILE A 73 -8.00 -11.08 7.07
N GLU A 74 -7.88 -10.86 5.76
CA GLU A 74 -6.81 -11.41 4.92
C GLU A 74 -6.56 -12.91 5.23
N TYR A 75 -5.42 -13.27 5.75
CA TYR A 75 -5.01 -14.65 6.02
C TYR A 75 -5.37 -15.14 7.44
N ALA A 76 -5.91 -14.26 8.30
CA ALA A 76 -6.16 -14.57 9.70
C ALA A 76 -7.65 -14.64 10.03
N ARG A 77 -7.98 -15.42 11.08
CA ARG A 77 -9.31 -15.49 11.69
C ARG A 77 -9.16 -15.37 13.19
N PHE A 78 -9.90 -14.44 13.75
CA PHE A 78 -9.88 -14.19 15.19
C PHE A 78 -11.23 -14.47 15.84
N PRO A 79 -11.27 -15.09 17.03
CA PRO A 79 -12.49 -15.18 17.82
C PRO A 79 -12.86 -13.79 18.37
N ILE A 80 -14.15 -13.51 18.46
CA ILE A 80 -14.64 -12.34 19.19
C ILE A 80 -14.87 -12.78 20.63
N ALA A 81 -13.89 -12.51 21.49
CA ALA A 81 -13.85 -13.04 22.86
C ALA A 81 -13.77 -11.96 23.96
N ASP A 82 -13.42 -10.74 23.58
CA ASP A 82 -13.23 -9.61 24.48
C ASP A 82 -13.52 -8.27 23.78
N GLN A 83 -13.36 -7.18 24.51
CA GLN A 83 -13.56 -5.83 24.02
C GLN A 83 -12.65 -5.49 22.85
N ILE A 84 -11.37 -5.87 22.88
CA ILE A 84 -10.40 -5.57 21.82
C ILE A 84 -10.83 -6.27 20.53
N THR A 85 -11.12 -7.56 20.59
CA THR A 85 -11.53 -8.35 19.43
C THR A 85 -12.89 -7.93 18.86
N ALA A 86 -13.79 -7.38 19.68
CA ALA A 86 -15.05 -6.77 19.21
C ALA A 86 -14.79 -5.49 18.38
N HIS A 87 -13.89 -4.61 18.84
CA HIS A 87 -13.46 -3.44 18.07
C HIS A 87 -12.71 -3.83 16.80
N LEU A 88 -11.82 -4.83 16.86
CA LEU A 88 -11.08 -5.34 15.70
C LEU A 88 -12.01 -5.94 14.64
N ALA A 89 -13.06 -6.65 15.05
CA ALA A 89 -14.07 -7.18 14.12
C ALA A 89 -14.79 -6.05 13.36
N TYR A 90 -15.15 -4.97 14.07
CA TYR A 90 -15.76 -3.80 13.44
C TYR A 90 -14.78 -3.07 12.52
N ALA A 91 -13.55 -2.81 12.97
CA ALA A 91 -12.51 -2.21 12.13
C ALA A 91 -12.24 -3.03 10.86
N SER A 92 -12.21 -4.36 10.96
CA SER A 92 -12.03 -5.26 9.81
C SER A 92 -13.17 -5.15 8.80
N ALA A 93 -14.41 -5.04 9.28
CA ALA A 93 -15.59 -4.84 8.42
C ALA A 93 -15.57 -3.47 7.73
N LEU A 94 -15.09 -2.42 8.40
CA LEU A 94 -14.90 -1.09 7.83
C LEU A 94 -13.80 -1.11 6.74
N ILE A 95 -12.69 -1.81 6.97
CA ILE A 95 -11.63 -2.00 5.96
C ILE A 95 -12.19 -2.71 4.72
N ALA A 96 -12.99 -3.75 4.91
CA ALA A 96 -13.63 -4.48 3.81
C ALA A 96 -14.63 -3.63 3.02
N SER A 97 -15.16 -2.56 3.63
CA SER A 97 -16.12 -1.61 3.04
C SER A 97 -15.47 -0.29 2.60
N ASP A 98 -14.13 -0.26 2.51
CA ASP A 98 -13.30 0.90 2.13
C ASP A 98 -13.50 2.15 3.01
N GLN A 99 -14.00 1.97 4.26
CA GLN A 99 -14.19 3.04 5.24
C GLN A 99 -12.92 3.20 6.10
N PHE A 100 -11.80 3.53 5.44
CA PHE A 100 -10.46 3.45 6.03
C PHE A 100 -10.23 4.44 7.18
N GLN A 101 -10.77 5.67 7.08
CA GLN A 101 -10.61 6.65 8.16
C GLN A 101 -11.29 6.18 9.45
N GLN A 102 -12.52 5.67 9.35
CA GLN A 102 -13.24 5.17 10.52
C GLN A 102 -12.54 3.94 11.14
N ALA A 103 -12.02 3.04 10.29
CA ALA A 103 -11.22 1.91 10.75
C ALA A 103 -9.97 2.36 11.51
N SER A 104 -9.24 3.35 10.98
CA SER A 104 -8.07 3.95 11.63
C SER A 104 -8.42 4.54 12.98
N ASP A 105 -9.50 5.32 13.06
CA ASP A 105 -9.94 5.98 14.31
C ASP A 105 -10.25 4.97 15.43
N ILE A 106 -10.75 3.78 15.07
CA ILE A 106 -10.98 2.68 16.02
C ILE A 106 -9.65 2.06 16.44
N LEU A 107 -8.80 1.71 15.47
CA LEU A 107 -7.52 1.07 15.73
C LEU A 107 -6.59 1.95 16.58
N ASP A 108 -6.63 3.27 16.40
CA ASP A 108 -5.78 4.20 17.14
C ASP A 108 -6.10 4.28 18.65
N ARG A 109 -7.30 3.84 19.04
CA ARG A 109 -7.72 3.73 20.45
C ARG A 109 -7.31 2.42 21.11
N LEU A 110 -6.88 1.43 20.31
CA LEU A 110 -6.52 0.11 20.82
C LEU A 110 -5.03 0.02 21.18
N PRO A 111 -4.67 -0.88 22.12
CA PRO A 111 -3.27 -1.08 22.51
C PRO A 111 -2.39 -1.39 21.28
N ALA A 112 -1.29 -0.66 21.15
CA ALA A 112 -0.39 -0.81 20.01
C ALA A 112 0.49 -2.07 20.09
N ASP A 113 0.69 -2.61 21.31
CA ASP A 113 1.49 -3.79 21.60
C ASP A 113 0.70 -5.10 21.49
N HIS A 114 -0.61 -5.03 21.15
CA HIS A 114 -1.44 -6.21 20.97
C HIS A 114 -1.24 -6.79 19.57
N PRO A 115 -0.82 -8.06 19.40
CA PRO A 115 -0.48 -8.63 18.10
C PRO A 115 -1.62 -8.60 17.08
N GLU A 116 -2.86 -8.88 17.50
CA GLU A 116 -4.03 -8.85 16.63
C GLU A 116 -4.35 -7.42 16.17
N THR A 117 -4.16 -6.42 17.04
CA THR A 117 -4.28 -4.99 16.67
C THR A 117 -3.23 -4.61 15.63
N GLY A 118 -1.97 -5.04 15.84
CA GLY A 118 -0.88 -4.84 14.89
C GLY A 118 -1.20 -5.46 13.54
N TYR A 119 -1.73 -6.67 13.52
CA TYR A 119 -2.09 -7.36 12.29
C TYR A 119 -3.22 -6.64 11.51
N VAL A 120 -4.30 -6.23 12.19
CA VAL A 120 -5.41 -5.51 11.54
C VAL A 120 -4.95 -4.14 11.01
N ARG A 121 -4.06 -3.43 11.74
CA ARG A 121 -3.38 -2.22 11.24
C ARG A 121 -2.57 -2.49 9.98
N ALA A 122 -1.81 -3.59 9.95
CA ALA A 122 -1.04 -3.99 8.79
C ALA A 122 -1.94 -4.29 7.57
N CYS A 123 -3.11 -4.92 7.80
CA CYS A 123 -4.09 -5.17 6.74
C CYS A 123 -4.67 -3.86 6.18
N LEU A 124 -5.02 -2.88 7.04
CA LEU A 124 -5.45 -1.55 6.61
C LEU A 124 -4.37 -0.86 5.77
N ALA A 125 -3.14 -0.88 6.24
CA ALA A 125 -2.01 -0.27 5.55
C ALA A 125 -1.70 -0.98 4.22
N THR A 126 -1.82 -2.30 4.15
CA THR A 126 -1.68 -3.09 2.92
C THR A 126 -2.76 -2.74 1.90
N LYS A 127 -4.03 -2.69 2.33
CA LYS A 127 -5.17 -2.34 1.46
C LYS A 127 -5.01 -0.95 0.84
N THR A 128 -4.42 -0.02 1.56
CA THR A 128 -4.16 1.37 1.14
C THR A 128 -2.74 1.60 0.63
N GLN A 129 -1.96 0.54 0.45
CA GLN A 129 -0.57 0.58 -0.03
C GLN A 129 0.32 1.56 0.75
N ARG A 130 0.14 1.63 2.06
CA ARG A 130 0.97 2.42 2.98
C ARG A 130 2.08 1.53 3.54
N TRP A 131 2.97 1.11 2.68
CA TRP A 131 3.97 0.09 2.96
C TRP A 131 4.87 0.34 4.18
N PRO A 132 5.33 1.58 4.49
CA PRO A 132 6.07 1.86 5.72
C PRO A 132 5.26 1.55 6.98
N ASP A 133 3.94 1.82 6.94
CA ASP A 133 3.06 1.54 8.06
C ASP A 133 2.83 0.04 8.25
N VAL A 134 2.81 -0.73 7.14
CA VAL A 134 2.79 -2.21 7.20
C VAL A 134 4.00 -2.71 7.97
N LEU A 135 5.22 -2.28 7.59
CA LEU A 135 6.46 -2.71 8.24
C LEU A 135 6.48 -2.38 9.73
N THR A 136 5.93 -1.21 10.11
CA THR A 136 5.81 -0.81 11.50
C THR A 136 4.82 -1.71 12.27
N ALA A 137 3.65 -1.97 11.68
CA ALA A 137 2.56 -2.68 12.34
C ALA A 137 2.85 -4.18 12.53
N VAL A 138 3.51 -4.84 11.58
CA VAL A 138 3.82 -6.28 11.67
C VAL A 138 4.89 -6.61 12.70
N GLY A 139 5.71 -5.63 13.13
CA GLY A 139 6.77 -5.85 14.11
C GLY A 139 6.27 -6.46 15.41
N VAL A 140 5.09 -6.05 15.89
CA VAL A 140 4.46 -6.60 17.10
C VAL A 140 4.08 -8.07 16.95
N CYS A 141 3.66 -8.48 15.75
CA CYS A 141 3.24 -9.86 15.49
C CYS A 141 4.42 -10.84 15.40
N THR A 142 5.60 -10.34 14.95
CA THR A 142 6.77 -11.19 14.65
C THR A 142 7.75 -11.29 15.80
N GLN A 143 7.81 -10.29 16.70
CA GLN A 143 8.78 -10.25 17.79
C GLN A 143 8.48 -11.24 18.93
N ASN A 144 7.21 -11.60 19.15
CA ASN A 144 6.82 -12.55 20.19
C ASN A 144 5.67 -13.44 19.69
N PRO A 145 5.93 -14.41 18.80
CA PRO A 145 4.89 -15.20 18.16
C PRO A 145 4.27 -16.19 19.14
N ARG A 146 3.18 -15.79 19.79
CA ARG A 146 2.31 -16.73 20.52
C ARG A 146 1.49 -17.59 19.57
N ASP A 147 1.17 -17.04 18.41
CA ASP A 147 0.46 -17.69 17.32
C ASP A 147 1.35 -17.76 16.07
N VAL A 148 1.75 -18.98 15.70
CA VAL A 148 2.62 -19.24 14.54
C VAL A 148 1.91 -18.84 13.22
N TYR A 149 0.59 -19.02 13.13
CA TYR A 149 -0.17 -18.66 11.92
C TYR A 149 -0.22 -17.14 11.75
N LEU A 150 -0.48 -16.41 12.83
CA LEU A 150 -0.48 -14.95 12.83
C LEU A 150 0.91 -14.40 12.45
N ALA A 151 1.96 -14.95 13.03
CA ALA A 151 3.33 -14.52 12.72
C ALA A 151 3.69 -14.76 11.25
N ARG A 152 3.26 -15.91 10.66
CA ARG A 152 3.47 -16.20 9.24
C ARG A 152 2.66 -15.26 8.34
N ALA A 153 1.39 -15.02 8.67
CA ALA A 153 0.55 -14.07 7.93
C ALA A 153 1.15 -12.65 7.96
N ALA A 154 1.63 -12.20 9.13
CA ALA A 154 2.32 -10.92 9.27
C ALA A 154 3.63 -10.89 8.46
N SER A 155 4.41 -11.97 8.44
CA SER A 155 5.63 -12.06 7.62
C SER A 155 5.33 -12.00 6.12
N LEU A 156 4.18 -12.49 5.67
CA LEU A 156 3.77 -12.35 4.27
C LEU A 156 3.44 -10.89 3.92
N LEU A 157 2.73 -10.18 4.79
CA LEU A 157 2.48 -8.74 4.61
C LEU A 157 3.81 -7.95 4.63
N GLU A 158 4.75 -8.32 5.50
CA GLU A 158 6.11 -7.76 5.52
C GLU A 158 6.83 -7.98 4.20
N ALA A 159 6.76 -9.19 3.64
CA ALA A 159 7.40 -9.51 2.37
C ALA A 159 6.87 -8.63 1.22
N TRP A 160 5.55 -8.48 1.12
CA TRP A 160 4.94 -7.62 0.10
C TRP A 160 5.28 -6.15 0.32
N ALA A 161 5.24 -5.65 1.56
CA ALA A 161 5.57 -4.27 1.86
C ALA A 161 7.04 -3.95 1.54
N ALA A 162 7.96 -4.85 1.93
CA ALA A 162 9.38 -4.69 1.62
C ALA A 162 9.63 -4.73 0.10
N ALA A 163 8.99 -5.65 -0.62
CA ALA A 163 9.09 -5.75 -2.08
C ALA A 163 8.60 -4.46 -2.76
N SER A 164 7.43 -3.95 -2.36
CA SER A 164 6.85 -2.72 -2.91
C SER A 164 7.66 -1.46 -2.58
N LEU A 165 8.48 -1.48 -1.53
CA LEU A 165 9.42 -0.40 -1.19
C LEU A 165 10.81 -0.57 -1.83
N GLY A 166 11.01 -1.57 -2.69
CA GLY A 166 12.30 -1.84 -3.30
C GLY A 166 13.33 -2.50 -2.36
N LEU A 167 12.89 -2.95 -1.17
CA LEU A 167 13.74 -3.61 -0.18
C LEU A 167 13.83 -5.12 -0.47
N MET A 168 14.52 -5.49 -1.56
CA MET A 168 14.46 -6.85 -2.12
C MET A 168 14.98 -7.92 -1.16
N GLN A 169 16.09 -7.70 -0.46
CA GLN A 169 16.64 -8.69 0.47
C GLN A 169 15.74 -8.90 1.71
N PRO A 170 15.24 -7.87 2.39
CA PRO A 170 14.20 -8.02 3.41
C PRO A 170 12.96 -8.77 2.92
N ALA A 171 12.49 -8.47 1.70
CA ALA A 171 11.34 -9.15 1.10
C ALA A 171 11.57 -10.66 0.93
N LEU A 172 12.73 -11.06 0.38
CA LEU A 172 13.12 -12.47 0.24
C LEU A 172 13.22 -13.18 1.59
N GLN A 173 13.83 -12.53 2.60
CA GLN A 173 13.94 -13.09 3.93
C GLN A 173 12.56 -13.28 4.60
N ALA A 174 11.67 -12.30 4.46
CA ALA A 174 10.31 -12.39 4.98
C ALA A 174 9.51 -13.49 4.28
N ALA A 175 9.57 -13.57 2.95
CA ALA A 175 8.94 -14.64 2.18
C ALA A 175 9.49 -16.02 2.58
N GLN A 176 10.81 -16.15 2.80
CA GLN A 176 11.43 -17.41 3.21
C GLN A 176 10.95 -17.84 4.60
N ARG A 177 10.80 -16.91 5.57
CA ARG A 177 10.21 -17.21 6.88
C ARG A 177 8.79 -17.82 6.75
N VAL A 178 8.00 -17.33 5.81
CA VAL A 178 6.66 -17.88 5.55
C VAL A 178 6.75 -19.30 4.97
N ILE A 179 7.67 -19.55 4.04
CA ILE A 179 7.83 -20.83 3.36
C ILE A 179 8.32 -21.90 4.34
N ASP A 180 9.31 -21.59 5.18
CA ASP A 180 9.93 -22.51 6.13
C ASP A 180 9.09 -22.72 7.38
N GLY A 181 8.33 -21.72 7.80
CA GLY A 181 7.56 -21.71 9.06
C GLY A 181 6.27 -22.54 9.03
N LYS A 182 6.16 -23.59 8.19
CA LYS A 182 4.97 -24.46 8.15
C LYS A 182 4.77 -25.17 9.48
N PRO A 183 3.69 -24.89 10.23
CA PRO A 183 3.41 -25.64 11.45
C PRO A 183 3.03 -27.08 11.09
N THR A 184 3.44 -28.02 11.94
CA THR A 184 2.98 -29.40 11.85
C THR A 184 1.49 -29.44 12.17
N PRO A 185 0.62 -30.03 11.33
CA PRO A 185 -0.81 -30.11 11.62
C PRO A 185 -1.06 -30.82 12.94
N THR A 186 -1.69 -30.15 13.88
CA THR A 186 -2.16 -30.77 15.12
C THR A 186 -3.60 -31.22 14.96
N ASN A 187 -3.92 -32.38 15.54
CA ASN A 187 -5.17 -33.12 15.36
C ASN A 187 -6.45 -32.26 15.44
N GLY A 188 -7.30 -32.35 14.41
CA GLY A 188 -8.70 -31.94 14.43
C GLY A 188 -9.06 -30.60 13.77
N LEU A 189 -8.16 -29.61 13.64
CA LEU A 189 -8.34 -28.36 12.90
C LEU A 189 -7.73 -28.43 11.49
N ALA A 190 -7.27 -29.60 11.11
CA ALA A 190 -6.34 -29.86 10.01
C ALA A 190 -6.75 -29.29 8.63
N ALA A 191 -8.03 -29.33 8.26
CA ALA A 191 -8.42 -28.97 6.89
C ALA A 191 -8.37 -27.47 6.60
N ARG A 192 -8.75 -26.60 7.57
CA ARG A 192 -8.70 -25.16 7.42
C ARG A 192 -7.28 -24.65 7.57
N GLU A 193 -6.57 -25.11 8.59
CA GLU A 193 -5.16 -24.78 8.83
C GLU A 193 -4.30 -25.19 7.63
N ALA A 194 -4.55 -26.36 7.04
CA ALA A 194 -3.89 -26.80 5.82
C ALA A 194 -4.13 -25.82 4.65
N ARG A 195 -5.37 -25.36 4.44
CA ARG A 195 -5.68 -24.38 3.38
C ARG A 195 -5.00 -23.04 3.59
N VAL A 196 -5.02 -22.50 4.82
CA VAL A 196 -4.34 -21.24 5.14
C VAL A 196 -2.83 -21.39 4.93
N ASN A 197 -2.25 -22.52 5.35
CA ASN A 197 -0.84 -22.83 5.12
C ASN A 197 -0.48 -22.88 3.64
N ASP A 198 -1.33 -23.50 2.82
CA ASP A 198 -1.14 -23.58 1.38
C ASP A 198 -1.21 -22.20 0.73
N VAL A 199 -2.19 -21.38 1.10
CA VAL A 199 -2.35 -20.02 0.58
C VAL A 199 -1.15 -19.15 0.97
N LEU A 200 -0.74 -19.15 2.24
CA LEU A 200 0.42 -18.40 2.72
C LEU A 200 1.70 -18.81 1.97
N THR A 201 1.91 -20.12 1.80
CA THR A 201 3.10 -20.63 1.08
C THR A 201 3.07 -20.24 -0.39
N ARG A 202 1.92 -20.39 -1.06
CA ARG A 202 1.73 -20.00 -2.45
C ARG A 202 2.03 -18.52 -2.67
N ASP A 203 1.45 -17.65 -1.83
CA ASP A 203 1.57 -16.20 -1.98
C ASP A 203 2.97 -15.71 -1.62
N ALA A 204 3.67 -16.38 -0.70
CA ALA A 204 5.07 -16.12 -0.39
C ALA A 204 6.01 -16.54 -1.54
N LEU A 205 5.77 -17.70 -2.15
CA LEU A 205 6.51 -18.12 -3.34
C LEU A 205 6.27 -17.17 -4.51
N PHE A 206 5.04 -16.69 -4.67
CA PHE A 206 4.71 -15.74 -5.72
C PHE A 206 5.40 -14.38 -5.49
N CYS A 207 5.40 -13.86 -4.26
CA CYS A 207 6.17 -12.67 -3.89
C CYS A 207 7.67 -12.86 -4.21
N ARG A 208 8.26 -14.00 -3.79
CA ARG A 208 9.65 -14.35 -4.09
C ARG A 208 9.93 -14.34 -5.59
N ALA A 209 9.07 -14.95 -6.40
CA ALA A 209 9.25 -15.00 -7.84
C ALA A 209 9.27 -13.60 -8.48
N LEU A 210 8.38 -12.70 -8.04
CA LEU A 210 8.36 -11.32 -8.54
C LEU A 210 9.58 -10.52 -8.10
N VAL A 211 10.08 -10.75 -6.88
CA VAL A 211 11.32 -10.12 -6.39
C VAL A 211 12.52 -10.59 -7.22
N LEU A 212 12.65 -11.89 -7.48
CA LEU A 212 13.71 -12.46 -8.31
C LEU A 212 13.70 -11.86 -9.72
N ARG A 213 12.51 -11.75 -10.33
CA ARG A 213 12.34 -11.10 -11.65
C ARG A 213 12.78 -9.64 -11.61
N HIS A 214 12.43 -8.90 -10.59
CA HIS A 214 12.86 -7.51 -10.44
C HIS A 214 14.38 -7.38 -10.31
N GLN A 215 15.06 -8.40 -9.78
CA GLN A 215 16.52 -8.48 -9.70
C GLN A 215 17.19 -9.03 -10.98
N SER A 216 16.39 -9.27 -12.05
CA SER A 216 16.83 -9.89 -13.31
C SER A 216 17.31 -11.34 -13.16
N GLU A 217 16.83 -12.02 -12.12
CA GLU A 217 17.05 -13.46 -11.90
C GLU A 217 15.91 -14.26 -12.56
N ASP A 218 15.77 -14.10 -13.87
CA ASP A 218 14.60 -14.57 -14.63
C ASP A 218 14.45 -16.09 -14.62
N GLU A 219 15.54 -16.85 -14.71
CA GLU A 219 15.50 -18.32 -14.71
C GLU A 219 14.97 -18.87 -13.39
N GLU A 220 15.41 -18.32 -12.25
CA GLU A 220 14.91 -18.71 -10.93
C GLU A 220 13.46 -18.31 -10.76
N SER A 221 13.09 -17.11 -11.19
CA SER A 221 11.70 -16.62 -11.16
C SER A 221 10.78 -17.54 -11.95
N GLU A 222 11.11 -17.89 -13.20
CA GLU A 222 10.33 -18.77 -14.05
C GLU A 222 10.22 -20.20 -13.44
N SER A 223 11.29 -20.70 -12.82
CA SER A 223 11.29 -21.96 -12.11
C SER A 223 10.27 -21.97 -10.95
N VAL A 224 10.29 -20.92 -10.10
CA VAL A 224 9.35 -20.78 -8.99
C VAL A 224 7.92 -20.65 -9.49
N LEU A 225 7.65 -19.79 -10.50
CA LEU A 225 6.32 -19.60 -11.08
C LEU A 225 5.77 -20.91 -11.70
N THR A 226 6.63 -21.67 -12.36
CA THR A 226 6.26 -22.99 -12.92
C THR A 226 5.89 -23.96 -11.80
N GLY A 227 6.66 -23.98 -10.70
CA GLY A 227 6.33 -24.75 -9.50
C GLY A 227 4.98 -24.39 -8.91
N ILE A 228 4.69 -23.08 -8.80
CA ILE A 228 3.38 -22.59 -8.34
C ILE A 228 2.26 -23.07 -9.25
N ARG A 229 2.42 -22.95 -10.57
CA ARG A 229 1.40 -23.40 -11.54
C ARG A 229 1.12 -24.90 -11.44
N VAL A 230 2.14 -25.72 -11.19
CA VAL A 230 1.98 -27.17 -11.04
C VAL A 230 1.25 -27.51 -9.75
N GLN A 231 1.59 -26.84 -8.64
CA GLN A 231 1.01 -27.14 -7.32
C GLN A 231 -0.37 -26.50 -7.12
N TRP A 232 -0.62 -25.32 -7.70
CA TRP A 232 -1.88 -24.54 -7.61
C TRP A 232 -2.34 -24.09 -9.00
N PRO A 233 -2.90 -24.99 -9.81
CA PRO A 233 -3.29 -24.70 -11.21
C PRO A 233 -4.31 -23.55 -11.34
N ASP A 234 -5.15 -23.37 -10.33
CA ASP A 234 -6.20 -22.35 -10.30
C ASP A 234 -5.66 -20.94 -9.94
N PHE A 235 -4.36 -20.81 -9.62
CA PHE A 235 -3.75 -19.52 -9.28
C PHE A 235 -3.38 -18.75 -10.53
N GLN A 236 -4.34 -18.02 -11.11
CA GLN A 236 -4.21 -17.31 -12.38
C GLN A 236 -3.06 -16.29 -12.43
N ARG A 237 -2.73 -15.64 -11.30
CA ARG A 237 -1.64 -14.64 -11.26
C ARG A 237 -0.29 -15.23 -11.68
N ALA A 238 0.00 -16.46 -11.30
CA ALA A 238 1.23 -17.13 -11.74
C ALA A 238 1.21 -17.42 -13.24
N GLN A 239 0.04 -17.77 -13.80
CA GLN A 239 -0.12 -17.97 -15.23
C GLN A 239 0.08 -16.66 -16.02
N VAL A 240 -0.48 -15.56 -15.53
CA VAL A 240 -0.27 -14.23 -16.13
C VAL A 240 1.22 -13.86 -16.10
N ALA A 241 1.87 -14.03 -14.93
CA ALA A 241 3.29 -13.71 -14.78
C ALA A 241 4.21 -14.57 -15.67
N LEU A 242 3.83 -15.83 -15.98
CA LEU A 242 4.58 -16.68 -16.91
C LEU A 242 4.40 -16.25 -18.37
N ASN A 243 3.21 -15.79 -18.74
CA ASN A 243 2.89 -15.40 -20.12
C ASN A 243 3.32 -13.96 -20.46
N ASP A 244 3.39 -13.09 -19.46
CA ASP A 244 3.76 -11.69 -19.61
C ASP A 244 5.00 -11.37 -18.78
N ARG A 245 6.12 -11.15 -19.46
CA ARG A 245 7.38 -10.78 -18.82
C ARG A 245 7.37 -9.38 -18.22
N THR A 246 6.46 -8.52 -18.63
CA THR A 246 6.31 -7.16 -18.07
C THR A 246 5.54 -7.17 -16.75
N PHE A 247 4.83 -8.27 -16.44
CA PHE A 247 4.17 -8.43 -15.16
C PHE A 247 5.19 -8.57 -14.05
N GLY A 248 5.29 -7.56 -13.20
CA GLY A 248 6.30 -7.48 -12.15
C GLY A 248 5.83 -6.77 -10.89
N LEU A 249 6.78 -6.38 -10.06
CA LEU A 249 6.54 -5.57 -8.87
C LEU A 249 6.33 -4.11 -9.26
N GLU A 250 5.29 -3.50 -8.70
CA GLU A 250 5.15 -2.05 -8.67
C GLU A 250 5.92 -1.52 -7.45
N VAL A 251 7.07 -0.91 -7.72
CA VAL A 251 7.91 -0.34 -6.67
C VAL A 251 7.59 1.13 -6.49
N THR A 252 7.44 1.54 -5.25
CA THR A 252 7.22 2.93 -4.84
C THR A 252 8.24 3.32 -3.77
N ASP A 253 8.23 4.58 -3.37
CA ASP A 253 9.09 5.10 -2.30
C ASP A 253 8.26 5.79 -1.20
N PRO A 254 8.82 5.94 0.03
CA PRO A 254 8.12 6.56 1.14
C PRO A 254 7.69 8.00 0.87
N GLU A 255 8.43 8.76 0.05
CA GLU A 255 8.12 10.15 -0.29
C GLU A 255 6.89 10.21 -1.21
N THR A 256 6.77 9.29 -2.19
CA THR A 256 5.55 9.15 -3.01
C THR A 256 4.33 8.89 -2.12
N ILE A 257 4.47 8.02 -1.12
CA ILE A 257 3.37 7.71 -0.17
C ILE A 257 3.05 8.93 0.69
N ALA A 258 4.06 9.66 1.19
CA ALA A 258 3.89 10.84 2.02
C ALA A 258 3.31 12.03 1.25
N SER A 259 3.52 12.12 -0.06
CA SER A 259 3.02 13.20 -0.92
C SER A 259 1.53 13.09 -1.26
N ARG A 260 0.84 11.99 -0.88
CA ARG A 260 -0.57 11.77 -1.18
C ARG A 260 -1.45 12.87 -0.60
N THR A 261 -2.34 13.42 -1.41
CA THR A 261 -3.35 14.40 -0.97
C THR A 261 -4.49 13.72 -0.21
N ASP A 262 -4.85 12.49 -0.60
CA ASP A 262 -5.65 11.56 0.19
C ASP A 262 -4.76 10.40 0.64
N LYS A 263 -4.50 10.29 1.94
CA LYS A 263 -3.62 9.26 2.51
C LYS A 263 -4.09 7.82 2.22
N TRP A 264 -5.38 7.64 1.90
CA TRP A 264 -5.99 6.35 1.63
C TRP A 264 -6.00 5.96 0.15
N ASP A 265 -5.85 6.93 -0.75
CA ASP A 265 -5.84 6.71 -2.20
C ASP A 265 -4.40 6.70 -2.74
N PRO A 266 -3.89 5.52 -3.16
CA PRO A 266 -2.55 5.40 -3.72
C PRO A 266 -2.31 6.25 -4.97
N SER A 267 -3.36 6.54 -5.74
CA SER A 267 -3.25 7.28 -7.01
C SER A 267 -2.95 8.77 -6.84
N THR A 268 -3.14 9.31 -5.62
CA THR A 268 -2.95 10.74 -5.33
C THR A 268 -1.51 11.12 -4.99
N GLY A 269 -0.61 10.15 -4.95
CA GLY A 269 0.81 10.36 -4.67
C GLY A 269 1.59 10.88 -5.89
N THR A 270 2.53 11.80 -5.66
CA THR A 270 3.44 12.29 -6.69
C THR A 270 4.59 11.30 -6.87
N SER A 271 4.70 10.68 -8.04
CA SER A 271 5.75 9.72 -8.32
C SER A 271 7.15 10.35 -8.26
N ARG A 272 8.17 9.53 -8.00
CA ARG A 272 9.56 9.98 -8.00
C ARG A 272 9.93 10.65 -9.33
N ALA A 273 9.54 10.05 -10.45
CA ALA A 273 9.83 10.61 -11.77
C ALA A 273 9.21 12.00 -11.95
N ALA A 274 7.97 12.21 -11.45
CA ALA A 274 7.31 13.52 -11.51
C ALA A 274 8.01 14.56 -10.61
N ARG A 275 8.50 14.16 -9.41
CA ARG A 275 9.29 15.04 -8.55
C ARG A 275 10.62 15.41 -9.18
N ASP A 276 11.37 14.41 -9.69
CA ASP A 276 12.65 14.65 -10.37
C ASP A 276 12.49 15.54 -11.61
N GLN A 277 11.35 15.46 -12.30
CA GLN A 277 11.03 16.34 -13.42
C GLN A 277 10.74 17.76 -12.94
N ALA A 278 9.91 17.92 -11.90
CA ALA A 278 9.60 19.24 -11.33
C ALA A 278 10.87 19.94 -10.81
N ASP A 279 11.78 19.22 -10.17
CA ASP A 279 13.05 19.75 -9.69
C ASP A 279 13.96 20.19 -10.84
N ARG A 280 14.00 19.43 -11.94
CA ARG A 280 14.72 19.83 -13.16
C ARG A 280 14.14 21.09 -13.77
N ASP A 281 12.81 21.16 -13.87
CA ASP A 281 12.12 22.32 -14.43
C ASP A 281 12.30 23.55 -13.55
N ALA A 282 12.24 23.42 -12.23
CA ALA A 282 12.54 24.49 -11.29
C ALA A 282 14.00 25.00 -11.44
N THR A 283 14.97 24.09 -11.58
CA THR A 283 16.38 24.42 -11.80
C THR A 283 16.57 25.16 -13.13
N ARG A 284 15.92 24.71 -14.20
CA ARG A 284 15.96 25.38 -15.50
C ARG A 284 15.40 26.81 -15.42
N GLN A 285 14.24 26.98 -14.78
CA GLN A 285 13.63 28.28 -14.59
C GLN A 285 14.50 29.23 -13.76
N GLU A 286 15.16 28.74 -12.70
CA GLU A 286 16.09 29.56 -11.90
C GLU A 286 17.31 29.99 -12.72
N VAL A 287 17.89 29.09 -13.51
CA VAL A 287 19.02 29.42 -14.40
C VAL A 287 18.61 30.45 -15.44
N LEU A 288 17.43 30.27 -16.06
CA LEU A 288 16.89 31.21 -17.05
C LEU A 288 16.68 32.59 -16.46
N ALA A 289 16.01 32.72 -15.30
CA ALA A 289 15.75 33.98 -14.64
C ALA A 289 17.06 34.72 -14.30
N ARG A 290 18.06 33.99 -13.79
CA ARG A 290 19.39 34.57 -13.50
C ARG A 290 20.13 35.01 -14.76
N ALA A 291 20.02 34.25 -15.84
CA ALA A 291 20.63 34.60 -17.11
C ALA A 291 19.98 35.84 -17.73
N GLU A 292 18.65 35.99 -17.66
CA GLU A 292 17.92 37.17 -18.09
C GLU A 292 18.28 38.41 -17.32
N GLU A 293 18.38 38.32 -15.98
CA GLU A 293 18.82 39.44 -15.14
C GLU A 293 20.23 39.89 -15.51
N ARG A 294 21.16 38.98 -15.72
CA ARG A 294 22.53 39.28 -16.15
C ARG A 294 22.57 39.87 -17.55
N LEU A 295 21.71 39.40 -18.49
CA LEU A 295 21.59 39.95 -19.84
C LEU A 295 21.06 41.37 -19.79
N ALA A 296 20.06 41.65 -18.97
CA ALA A 296 19.50 43.01 -18.79
C ALA A 296 20.52 44.00 -18.22
N ALA A 297 21.40 43.51 -17.32
CA ALA A 297 22.43 44.33 -16.70
C ALA A 297 23.57 44.79 -17.67
N PHE A 298 23.69 44.17 -18.85
CA PHE A 298 24.63 44.64 -19.85
C PHE A 298 24.18 45.97 -20.45
N ILE A 299 25.05 46.99 -20.32
CA ILE A 299 24.84 48.31 -20.91
C ILE A 299 25.30 48.29 -22.36
N GLY A 300 24.45 48.78 -23.27
CA GLY A 300 24.67 48.66 -24.72
C GLY A 300 24.31 47.25 -25.20
N LEU A 301 24.71 46.83 -26.38
CA LEU A 301 24.41 45.56 -26.98
C LEU A 301 22.90 45.35 -27.32
N GLU A 302 22.17 46.41 -27.62
CA GLU A 302 20.72 46.36 -27.91
C GLU A 302 20.43 45.42 -29.11
N GLY A 303 21.22 45.51 -30.20
CA GLY A 303 21.07 44.60 -31.35
C GLY A 303 21.25 43.13 -30.99
N PRO A 304 22.33 42.71 -30.29
CA PRO A 304 22.47 41.33 -29.80
C PRO A 304 21.35 40.90 -28.83
N LYS A 305 20.84 41.78 -27.96
CA LYS A 305 19.71 41.46 -27.09
C LYS A 305 18.43 41.18 -27.87
N GLU A 306 18.11 42.02 -28.85
CA GLU A 306 16.96 41.81 -29.74
C GLU A 306 17.09 40.48 -30.50
N GLN A 307 18.29 40.16 -30.97
CA GLN A 307 18.54 38.91 -31.70
C GLN A 307 18.31 37.66 -30.84
N ILE A 308 18.71 37.69 -29.54
CA ILE A 308 18.43 36.64 -28.58
C ILE A 308 16.92 36.54 -28.30
N ALA A 309 16.21 37.65 -28.19
CA ALA A 309 14.78 37.67 -27.93
C ALA A 309 14.00 37.01 -29.09
N VAL A 310 14.36 37.32 -30.33
CA VAL A 310 13.75 36.66 -31.52
C VAL A 310 14.04 35.19 -31.52
N TRP A 311 15.28 34.79 -31.33
CA TRP A 311 15.70 33.39 -31.35
C TRP A 311 15.08 32.55 -30.18
N ARG A 312 14.93 33.14 -29.02
CA ARG A 312 14.20 32.52 -27.90
C ARG A 312 12.76 32.22 -28.31
N THR A 313 12.07 33.17 -28.92
CA THR A 313 10.69 32.98 -29.38
C THR A 313 10.60 31.85 -30.41
N GLU A 314 11.57 31.75 -31.32
CA GLU A 314 11.61 30.63 -32.28
C GLU A 314 11.74 29.28 -31.59
N ILE A 315 12.65 29.14 -30.60
CA ILE A 315 12.80 27.91 -29.83
C ILE A 315 11.54 27.58 -29.03
N GLU A 316 10.91 28.58 -28.37
CA GLU A 316 9.66 28.37 -27.63
C GLU A 316 8.53 27.88 -28.55
N ILE A 317 8.44 28.39 -29.75
CA ILE A 317 7.49 27.92 -30.78
C ILE A 317 7.80 26.48 -31.21
N ASP A 318 9.08 26.17 -31.46
CA ASP A 318 9.50 24.83 -31.86
C ASP A 318 9.20 23.80 -30.77
N LEU A 319 9.42 24.14 -29.52
CA LEU A 319 9.06 23.27 -28.38
C LEU A 319 7.56 23.01 -28.29
N LEU A 320 6.73 24.07 -28.46
CA LEU A 320 5.26 23.95 -28.47
C LEU A 320 4.75 23.06 -29.62
N LEU A 321 5.35 23.17 -30.79
CA LEU A 321 5.01 22.33 -31.96
C LEU A 321 5.41 20.87 -31.73
N ALA A 322 6.59 20.64 -31.15
CA ALA A 322 7.05 19.30 -30.77
C ALA A 322 6.12 18.63 -29.73
N GLU A 323 5.61 19.37 -28.76
CA GLU A 323 4.61 18.89 -27.79
C GLU A 323 3.29 18.48 -28.47
N GLN A 324 2.92 19.11 -29.56
CA GLN A 324 1.72 18.80 -30.36
C GLN A 324 1.95 17.63 -31.34
N GLY A 325 3.16 17.07 -31.40
CA GLY A 325 3.51 15.94 -32.26
C GLY A 325 3.74 16.34 -33.72
N GLU A 326 3.92 17.62 -34.02
CA GLU A 326 4.31 18.10 -35.33
C GLU A 326 5.83 17.90 -35.51
N GLU A 327 6.22 17.47 -36.75
CA GLU A 327 7.65 17.39 -37.09
C GLU A 327 8.24 18.81 -37.13
N VAL A 328 8.92 19.18 -36.06
CA VAL A 328 9.76 20.37 -36.05
C VAL A 328 10.96 20.08 -36.94
N GLY A 329 11.20 20.93 -37.93
CA GLY A 329 12.31 20.77 -38.87
C GLY A 329 13.61 20.55 -38.12
N SER A 330 14.42 19.60 -38.58
CA SER A 330 15.63 19.03 -37.97
C SER A 330 16.35 20.05 -37.05
N ALA A 331 16.56 19.67 -35.78
CA ALA A 331 17.22 20.49 -34.76
C ALA A 331 18.28 21.40 -35.42
N ASN A 332 17.96 22.67 -35.54
CA ASN A 332 18.90 23.62 -36.10
C ASN A 332 20.14 23.52 -35.25
N GLU A 333 21.25 23.07 -35.85
CA GLU A 333 22.57 23.18 -35.24
C GLU A 333 22.78 24.65 -34.93
N ASN A 334 22.46 25.07 -33.71
CA ASN A 334 22.49 26.47 -33.29
C ASN A 334 23.94 26.91 -33.13
N HIS A 335 24.65 27.01 -34.25
CA HIS A 335 26.01 27.55 -34.27
C HIS A 335 25.98 29.09 -34.15
N MET A 336 26.53 29.62 -33.10
CA MET A 336 26.67 31.06 -32.89
C MET A 336 28.11 31.47 -32.95
N VAL A 337 28.39 32.55 -33.66
CA VAL A 337 29.69 33.22 -33.69
C VAL A 337 29.59 34.57 -33.03
N PHE A 338 30.41 34.82 -32.03
CA PHE A 338 30.48 36.10 -31.32
C PHE A 338 31.71 36.89 -31.80
N GLU A 339 31.50 37.85 -32.65
CA GLU A 339 32.53 38.70 -33.22
C GLU A 339 32.58 40.09 -32.57
N GLY A 340 33.75 40.70 -32.49
CA GLY A 340 33.94 42.04 -31.95
C GLY A 340 35.35 42.31 -31.42
N PRO A 341 35.69 43.54 -31.08
CA PRO A 341 36.98 43.94 -30.56
C PRO A 341 37.36 43.24 -29.23
N PRO A 342 38.63 43.15 -28.86
CA PRO A 342 39.05 42.67 -27.56
C PRO A 342 38.41 43.50 -26.41
N GLY A 343 38.00 42.84 -25.33
CA GLY A 343 37.46 43.52 -24.15
C GLY A 343 35.94 43.82 -24.21
N THR A 344 35.20 43.40 -25.29
CA THR A 344 33.77 43.67 -25.44
C THR A 344 32.87 42.56 -24.83
N ALA A 345 33.30 41.95 -23.73
CA ALA A 345 32.53 40.99 -22.95
C ALA A 345 31.93 39.76 -23.74
N LYS A 346 32.47 39.41 -24.93
CA LYS A 346 31.97 38.30 -25.77
C LYS A 346 31.80 36.99 -25.04
N THR A 347 32.80 36.61 -24.24
CA THR A 347 32.76 35.33 -23.48
C THR A 347 31.70 35.35 -22.40
N SER A 348 31.49 36.51 -21.72
CA SER A 348 30.44 36.64 -20.70
C SER A 348 29.05 36.57 -21.32
N TYR A 349 28.90 37.19 -22.50
CA TYR A 349 27.67 37.17 -23.27
C TYR A 349 27.35 35.76 -23.77
N ALA A 350 28.34 35.04 -24.34
CA ALA A 350 28.19 33.65 -24.79
C ALA A 350 27.76 32.69 -23.64
N ARG A 351 28.27 32.91 -22.43
CA ARG A 351 27.85 32.11 -21.24
C ARG A 351 26.40 32.41 -20.88
N ILE A 352 25.96 33.64 -20.92
CA ILE A 352 24.55 34.00 -20.65
C ILE A 352 23.63 33.39 -21.68
N VAL A 353 24.01 33.41 -22.96
CA VAL A 353 23.27 32.78 -24.04
C VAL A 353 23.15 31.26 -23.80
N ALA A 354 24.24 30.58 -23.40
CA ALA A 354 24.23 29.17 -23.08
C ALA A 354 23.33 28.86 -21.83
N GLU A 355 23.31 29.74 -20.82
CA GLU A 355 22.43 29.61 -19.66
C GLU A 355 20.94 29.81 -20.06
N ILE A 356 20.64 30.73 -20.97
CA ILE A 356 19.28 30.92 -21.52
C ILE A 356 18.84 29.65 -22.27
N LEU A 357 19.70 29.09 -23.15
CA LEU A 357 19.43 27.86 -23.88
C LEU A 357 19.18 26.65 -22.95
N PHE A 358 19.94 26.56 -21.87
CA PHE A 358 19.75 25.50 -20.89
C PHE A 358 18.42 25.63 -20.14
N GLY A 359 17.95 26.86 -19.94
CA GLY A 359 16.74 27.16 -19.18
C GLY A 359 15.44 27.06 -20.01
N LEU A 360 15.56 27.09 -21.33
CA LEU A 360 14.45 26.81 -22.25
C LEU A 360 14.27 25.30 -22.47
#